data_24742a0c5d4ec02a7831577a5da24ece
#
_entry.id   24742a0c5d4ec02a7831577a5da24ece
#
_cell.length_a   1.000
_cell.length_b   1.000
_cell.length_c   1.000
_cell.angle_alpha   90.00
_cell.angle_beta   90.00
_cell.angle_gamma   90.00
#
_symmetry.space_group_name_H-M   'P 1'
#
loop_
_entity.id
_entity.type
_entity.pdbx_description
1 polymer ?
#
loop_
_entity_poly.entity_id
_entity_poly.type
_entity_poly.pdbx_seq_one_letter_code
_entity_poly.pdbx_strand_id
1 'polypeptide(L)'
;MLDVNKALSRESQLFLEDLRLYLFSSGKKTAEIEDIIEELEVHLFEAERNEKSVGHIIGRSPKGYMKLLSDEMPVDFKGWLKYIVMILIGAFSYWIIAKAINGGIEFSLWEILGYPLAGILSIFVYMLSFRYMASHKLSKVKQGALLYGLGIISIALFASLILFSEIYGTTFIEFENTGNIIAVILAISIFILISLWSKSWVSIIIPILLFAPEVLLKQTPLPRGC
;
A
#
# COMPACT_ATOMS: atom_id res chain seq x y z
N MET A 1 29.07 2.69 -14.64
CA MET A 1 28.51 3.86 -13.98
C MET A 1 28.74 3.68 -12.49
N LEU A 2 29.52 4.53 -11.84
CA LEU A 2 29.68 4.49 -10.38
C LEU A 2 28.30 4.75 -9.76
N ASP A 3 27.91 3.90 -8.83
CA ASP A 3 26.65 4.06 -8.08
C ASP A 3 26.88 5.27 -7.12
N VAL A 4 26.57 6.47 -7.62
CA VAL A 4 26.82 7.76 -6.94
C VAL A 4 26.17 7.77 -5.56
N ASN A 5 25.01 7.12 -5.44
CA ASN A 5 24.29 6.99 -4.17
C ASN A 5 25.14 6.35 -3.06
N LYS A 6 25.95 5.33 -3.38
CA LYS A 6 26.85 4.69 -2.41
C LYS A 6 28.03 5.56 -1.99
N ALA A 7 28.36 6.59 -2.76
CA ALA A 7 29.43 7.53 -2.47
C ALA A 7 28.99 8.73 -1.61
N LEU A 8 27.67 8.94 -1.47
CA LEU A 8 27.08 10.00 -0.65
C LEU A 8 27.19 9.71 0.85
N SER A 9 27.26 10.78 1.63
CA SER A 9 27.13 10.69 3.09
C SER A 9 25.80 10.06 3.50
N ARG A 10 25.74 9.47 4.70
CA ARG A 10 24.50 8.90 5.24
C ARG A 10 23.40 9.95 5.38
N GLU A 11 23.75 11.20 5.64
CA GLU A 11 22.78 12.30 5.75
C GLU A 11 22.13 12.60 4.41
N SER A 12 22.91 12.70 3.32
CA SER A 12 22.40 12.90 1.96
C SER A 12 21.53 11.75 1.50
N GLN A 13 21.95 10.50 1.75
CA GLN A 13 21.14 9.32 1.41
C GLN A 13 19.77 9.35 2.10
N LEU A 14 19.73 9.59 3.41
CA LEU A 14 18.50 9.68 4.18
C LEU A 14 17.60 10.82 3.68
N PHE A 15 18.19 11.95 3.35
CA PHE A 15 17.41 13.06 2.81
C PHE A 15 16.78 12.73 1.46
N LEU A 16 17.47 12.06 0.54
CA LEU A 16 16.92 11.63 -0.74
C LEU A 16 15.81 10.59 -0.57
N GLU A 17 16.00 9.63 0.36
CA GLU A 17 14.95 8.66 0.72
C GLU A 17 13.69 9.37 1.26
N ASP A 18 13.87 10.31 2.19
CA ASP A 18 12.77 11.09 2.77
C ASP A 18 12.08 11.96 1.72
N LEU A 19 12.85 12.62 0.83
CA LEU A 19 12.30 13.43 -0.26
C LEU A 19 11.46 12.57 -1.22
N ARG A 20 11.98 11.42 -1.64
CA ARG A 20 11.25 10.47 -2.49
C ARG A 20 9.93 10.07 -1.84
N LEU A 21 9.96 9.69 -0.57
CA LEU A 21 8.76 9.31 0.19
C LEU A 21 7.78 10.48 0.32
N TYR A 22 8.28 11.69 0.58
CA TYR A 22 7.44 12.88 0.70
C TYR A 22 6.73 13.23 -0.61
N LEU A 23 7.45 13.25 -1.72
CA LEU A 23 6.88 13.54 -3.04
C LEU A 23 5.90 12.46 -3.48
N PHE A 24 6.26 11.19 -3.30
CA PHE A 24 5.36 10.07 -3.57
C PHE A 24 4.07 10.17 -2.75
N SER A 25 4.17 10.35 -1.43
CA SER A 25 3.00 10.49 -0.56
C SER A 25 2.22 11.79 -0.77
N SER A 26 2.78 12.75 -1.51
CA SER A 26 2.11 13.97 -1.98
C SER A 26 1.43 13.78 -3.34
N GLY A 27 1.40 12.56 -3.88
CA GLY A 27 0.70 12.24 -5.11
C GLY A 27 1.41 12.67 -6.38
N LYS A 28 2.74 12.80 -6.35
CA LYS A 28 3.53 13.21 -7.52
C LYS A 28 3.86 12.02 -8.42
N LYS A 29 4.13 12.29 -9.69
CA LYS A 29 4.43 11.27 -10.69
C LYS A 29 5.79 10.65 -10.44
N THR A 30 5.86 9.32 -10.37
CA THR A 30 7.09 8.59 -10.02
C THR A 30 8.27 8.93 -10.94
N ALA A 31 8.04 9.05 -12.25
CA ALA A 31 9.11 9.40 -13.19
C ALA A 31 9.72 10.78 -12.89
N GLU A 32 8.89 11.79 -12.63
CA GLU A 32 9.35 13.14 -12.28
C GLU A 32 10.04 13.18 -10.92
N ILE A 33 9.62 12.31 -9.97
CA ILE A 33 10.32 12.16 -8.68
C ILE A 33 11.73 11.62 -8.91
N GLU A 34 11.87 10.54 -9.71
CA GLU A 34 13.18 9.94 -9.96
C GLU A 34 14.12 10.91 -10.70
N ASP A 35 13.62 11.69 -11.67
CA ASP A 35 14.39 12.72 -12.36
C ASP A 35 14.94 13.76 -11.37
N ILE A 36 14.12 14.26 -10.45
CA ILE A 36 14.54 15.22 -9.42
C ILE A 36 15.54 14.58 -8.44
N ILE A 37 15.31 13.34 -8.03
CA ILE A 37 16.22 12.63 -7.12
C ILE A 37 17.58 12.42 -7.77
N GLU A 38 17.64 12.03 -9.04
CA GLU A 38 18.88 11.81 -9.78
C GLU A 38 19.67 13.12 -9.94
N GLU A 39 19.00 14.23 -10.29
CA GLU A 39 19.61 15.55 -10.39
C GLU A 39 20.18 16.00 -9.02
N LEU A 40 19.39 15.85 -7.97
CA LEU A 40 19.79 16.26 -6.62
C LEU A 40 20.91 15.39 -6.06
N GLU A 41 20.95 14.10 -6.40
CA GLU A 41 22.02 13.17 -6.06
C GLU A 41 23.38 13.66 -6.59
N VAL A 42 23.41 14.11 -7.85
CA VAL A 42 24.63 14.68 -8.46
C VAL A 42 25.05 15.97 -7.75
N HIS A 43 24.11 16.86 -7.49
CA HIS A 43 24.41 18.13 -6.79
C HIS A 43 24.92 17.92 -5.36
N LEU A 44 24.34 16.97 -4.62
CA LEU A 44 24.80 16.61 -3.28
C LEU A 44 26.21 16.00 -3.32
N PHE A 45 26.48 15.12 -4.29
CA PHE A 45 27.79 14.53 -4.46
C PHE A 45 28.87 15.59 -4.76
N GLU A 46 28.58 16.53 -5.64
CA GLU A 46 29.50 17.64 -5.94
C GLU A 46 29.74 18.57 -4.74
N ALA A 47 28.67 18.83 -3.97
CA ALA A 47 28.77 19.64 -2.75
C ALA A 47 29.62 18.95 -1.69
N GLU A 48 29.42 17.67 -1.43
CA GLU A 48 30.18 16.89 -0.47
C GLU A 48 31.66 16.78 -0.89
N ARG A 49 31.94 16.61 -2.19
CA ARG A 49 33.29 16.62 -2.73
C ARG A 49 34.01 17.95 -2.50
N ASN A 50 33.24 19.05 -2.43
CA ASN A 50 33.74 20.39 -2.12
C ASN A 50 33.62 20.75 -0.63
N GLU A 51 33.53 19.73 0.27
CA GLU A 51 33.45 19.88 1.72
C GLU A 51 32.24 20.73 2.20
N LYS A 52 31.18 20.83 1.38
CA LYS A 52 29.96 21.55 1.73
C LYS A 52 28.96 20.57 2.35
N SER A 53 28.23 21.03 3.37
CA SER A 53 27.18 20.24 4.02
C SER A 53 25.93 20.14 3.15
N VAL A 54 25.10 19.10 3.41
CA VAL A 54 23.76 18.94 2.83
C VAL A 54 22.92 20.21 2.98
N GLY A 55 23.00 20.88 4.13
CA GLY A 55 22.32 22.14 4.39
C GLY A 55 22.70 23.30 3.46
N HIS A 56 23.82 23.22 2.76
CA HIS A 56 24.22 24.21 1.76
C HIS A 56 23.33 24.15 0.51
N ILE A 57 22.90 22.96 0.13
CA ILE A 57 22.04 22.72 -1.04
C ILE A 57 20.57 22.90 -0.68
N ILE A 58 20.11 22.23 0.39
CA ILE A 58 18.68 22.18 0.76
C ILE A 58 18.23 23.30 1.71
N GLY A 59 19.18 24.16 2.13
CA GLY A 59 18.91 25.24 3.07
C GLY A 59 18.69 24.77 4.52
N ARG A 60 18.22 25.69 5.36
CA ARG A 60 18.05 25.43 6.80
C ARG A 60 16.84 24.54 7.15
N SER A 61 15.93 24.30 6.22
CA SER A 61 14.71 23.56 6.45
C SER A 61 14.48 22.48 5.38
N PRO A 62 14.92 21.24 5.61
CA PRO A 62 14.62 20.11 4.71
C PRO A 62 13.13 19.98 4.39
N LYS A 63 12.27 20.12 5.41
CA LYS A 63 10.81 20.12 5.25
C LYS A 63 10.31 21.24 4.33
N GLY A 64 10.87 22.44 4.46
CA GLY A 64 10.53 23.59 3.62
C GLY A 64 10.90 23.34 2.16
N TYR A 65 12.07 22.77 1.92
CA TYR A 65 12.55 22.39 0.61
C TYR A 65 11.67 21.32 -0.05
N MET A 66 11.36 20.24 0.67
CA MET A 66 10.46 19.19 0.19
C MET A 66 9.08 19.73 -0.17
N LYS A 67 8.56 20.65 0.66
CA LYS A 67 7.27 21.29 0.41
C LYS A 67 7.32 22.16 -0.86
N LEU A 68 8.36 22.97 -1.02
CA LEU A 68 8.52 23.86 -2.18
C LEU A 68 8.55 23.02 -3.47
N LEU A 69 9.38 21.97 -3.53
CA LEU A 69 9.40 21.06 -4.68
C LEU A 69 8.04 20.42 -4.93
N SER A 70 7.37 19.96 -3.87
CA SER A 70 6.04 19.37 -4.01
C SER A 70 5.01 20.38 -4.54
N ASP A 71 5.08 21.64 -4.13
CA ASP A 71 4.12 22.65 -4.57
C ASP A 71 4.31 23.06 -6.05
N GLU A 72 5.55 22.93 -6.57
CA GLU A 72 5.87 23.19 -7.99
C GLU A 72 5.48 22.02 -8.92
N MET A 73 5.41 20.79 -8.40
CA MET A 73 5.08 19.60 -9.20
C MET A 73 3.56 19.42 -9.33
N PRO A 74 3.04 19.03 -10.51
CA PRO A 74 1.64 18.66 -10.66
C PRO A 74 1.31 17.36 -9.89
N VAL A 75 0.05 17.22 -9.46
CA VAL A 75 -0.44 15.97 -8.86
C VAL A 75 -0.80 14.99 -9.97
N ASP A 76 -0.29 13.77 -9.89
CA ASP A 76 -0.63 12.67 -10.80
C ASP A 76 -1.93 11.97 -10.37
N PHE A 77 -3.04 12.67 -10.52
CA PHE A 77 -4.35 12.12 -10.15
C PHE A 77 -4.69 10.85 -10.93
N LYS A 78 -4.32 10.76 -12.20
CA LYS A 78 -4.62 9.59 -13.04
C LYS A 78 -3.82 8.37 -12.63
N GLY A 79 -2.53 8.52 -12.33
CA GLY A 79 -1.69 7.45 -11.82
C GLY A 79 -2.18 6.94 -10.48
N TRP A 80 -2.49 7.84 -9.56
CA TRP A 80 -3.02 7.49 -8.23
C TRP A 80 -4.37 6.76 -8.30
N LEU A 81 -5.30 7.26 -9.11
CA LEU A 81 -6.59 6.60 -9.29
C LEU A 81 -6.42 5.15 -9.77
N LYS A 82 -5.50 4.93 -10.73
CA LYS A 82 -5.18 3.59 -11.23
C LYS A 82 -4.68 2.66 -10.11
N TYR A 83 -3.78 3.13 -9.24
CA TYR A 83 -3.28 2.34 -8.11
C TYR A 83 -4.38 2.04 -7.08
N ILE A 84 -5.19 3.04 -6.73
CA ILE A 84 -6.30 2.86 -5.78
C ILE A 84 -7.29 1.81 -6.31
N VAL A 85 -7.72 1.93 -7.57
CA VAL A 85 -8.65 0.98 -8.20
C VAL A 85 -8.05 -0.43 -8.21
N MET A 86 -6.76 -0.56 -8.55
CA MET A 86 -6.09 -1.85 -8.57
C MET A 86 -6.00 -2.50 -7.17
N ILE A 87 -5.71 -1.71 -6.13
CA ILE A 87 -5.68 -2.19 -4.74
C ILE A 87 -7.09 -2.65 -4.32
N LEU A 88 -8.12 -1.87 -4.62
CA LEU A 88 -9.50 -2.22 -4.27
C LEU A 88 -9.97 -3.48 -5.00
N ILE A 89 -9.69 -3.62 -6.29
CA ILE A 89 -10.03 -4.81 -7.08
C ILE A 89 -9.28 -6.03 -6.53
N GLY A 90 -8.01 -5.91 -6.20
CA GLY A 90 -7.24 -6.98 -5.58
C GLY A 90 -7.79 -7.41 -4.21
N ALA A 91 -8.11 -6.45 -3.35
CA ALA A 91 -8.71 -6.71 -2.04
C ALA A 91 -10.09 -7.37 -2.18
N PHE A 92 -10.92 -6.92 -3.13
CA PHE A 92 -12.22 -7.51 -3.40
C PHE A 92 -12.10 -8.94 -3.94
N SER A 93 -11.12 -9.20 -4.81
CA SER A 93 -10.82 -10.54 -5.33
C SER A 93 -10.39 -11.49 -4.21
N TYR A 94 -9.56 -11.02 -3.27
CA TYR A 94 -9.20 -11.79 -2.08
C TYR A 94 -10.44 -12.18 -1.27
N TRP A 95 -11.33 -11.23 -1.04
CA TRP A 95 -12.53 -11.44 -0.26
C TRP A 95 -13.53 -12.41 -0.95
N ILE A 96 -13.68 -12.34 -2.29
CA ILE A 96 -14.46 -13.32 -3.06
C ILE A 96 -13.96 -14.74 -2.81
N ILE A 97 -12.64 -14.96 -2.91
CA ILE A 97 -12.04 -16.27 -2.68
C ILE A 97 -12.26 -16.74 -1.23
N ALA A 98 -12.08 -15.85 -0.25
CA ALA A 98 -12.33 -16.16 1.16
C ALA A 98 -13.77 -16.61 1.41
N LYS A 99 -14.76 -15.91 0.88
CA LYS A 99 -16.18 -16.29 1.00
C LYS A 99 -16.48 -17.61 0.29
N ALA A 100 -15.96 -17.81 -0.91
CA ALA A 100 -16.17 -19.06 -1.65
C ALA A 100 -15.62 -20.28 -0.89
N ILE A 101 -14.45 -20.15 -0.25
CA ILE A 101 -13.89 -21.22 0.60
C ILE A 101 -14.79 -21.46 1.83
N ASN A 102 -15.44 -20.44 2.37
CA ASN A 102 -16.21 -20.51 3.62
C ASN A 102 -17.71 -20.85 3.46
N GLY A 103 -18.14 -21.23 2.28
CA GLY A 103 -19.48 -21.81 2.10
C GLY A 103 -20.36 -21.15 1.06
N GLY A 104 -19.93 -20.06 0.46
CA GLY A 104 -20.65 -19.37 -0.59
C GLY A 104 -20.37 -17.88 -0.63
N ILE A 105 -20.62 -17.27 -1.78
CA ILE A 105 -20.39 -15.83 -1.97
C ILE A 105 -21.72 -15.11 -1.76
N GLU A 106 -21.86 -14.56 -0.57
CA GLU A 106 -22.96 -13.68 -0.21
C GLU A 106 -22.40 -12.32 0.18
N PHE A 107 -23.03 -11.25 -0.27
CA PHE A 107 -22.63 -9.88 0.04
C PHE A 107 -23.78 -9.10 0.64
N SER A 108 -23.54 -8.42 1.74
CA SER A 108 -24.40 -7.36 2.25
C SER A 108 -24.07 -6.01 1.61
N LEU A 109 -25.00 -5.06 1.62
CA LEU A 109 -24.74 -3.68 1.20
C LEU A 109 -23.62 -3.04 2.00
N TRP A 110 -23.53 -3.35 3.30
CA TRP A 110 -22.49 -2.84 4.19
C TRP A 110 -21.10 -3.32 3.78
N GLU A 111 -20.99 -4.52 3.29
CA GLU A 111 -19.74 -5.07 2.78
C GLU A 111 -19.35 -4.44 1.45
N ILE A 112 -20.30 -4.32 0.51
CA ILE A 112 -20.03 -3.78 -0.84
C ILE A 112 -19.60 -2.31 -0.79
N LEU A 113 -20.20 -1.51 0.10
CA LEU A 113 -19.90 -0.09 0.22
C LEU A 113 -18.88 0.21 1.31
N GLY A 114 -18.96 -0.47 2.44
CA GLY A 114 -18.12 -0.21 3.61
C GLY A 114 -16.67 -0.57 3.40
N TYR A 115 -16.35 -1.71 2.80
CA TYR A 115 -14.95 -2.12 2.59
C TYR A 115 -14.20 -1.22 1.59
N PRO A 116 -14.74 -0.86 0.42
CA PRO A 116 -14.06 0.10 -0.46
C PRO A 116 -13.88 1.46 0.20
N LEU A 117 -14.89 1.95 0.92
CA LEU A 117 -14.81 3.24 1.63
C LEU A 117 -13.73 3.21 2.72
N ALA A 118 -13.71 2.16 3.55
CA ALA A 118 -12.68 1.98 4.57
C ALA A 118 -11.29 1.82 3.96
N GLY A 119 -11.18 1.13 2.82
CA GLY A 119 -9.94 0.99 2.07
C GLY A 119 -9.41 2.33 1.57
N ILE A 120 -10.25 3.13 0.93
CA ILE A 120 -9.89 4.49 0.45
C ILE A 120 -9.47 5.37 1.62
N LEU A 121 -10.24 5.37 2.71
CA LEU A 121 -9.92 6.14 3.91
C LEU A 121 -8.58 5.70 4.50
N SER A 122 -8.33 4.40 4.60
CA SER A 122 -7.06 3.85 5.08
C SER A 122 -5.90 4.29 4.20
N ILE A 123 -6.01 4.18 2.87
CA ILE A 123 -4.98 4.64 1.93
C ILE A 123 -4.66 6.12 2.16
N PHE A 124 -5.68 6.96 2.29
CA PHE A 124 -5.50 8.39 2.53
C PHE A 124 -4.78 8.68 3.85
N VAL A 125 -5.16 7.99 4.94
CA VAL A 125 -4.50 8.14 6.25
C VAL A 125 -3.05 7.67 6.20
N TYR A 126 -2.75 6.56 5.51
CA TYR A 126 -1.37 6.11 5.31
C TYR A 126 -0.54 7.11 4.51
N MET A 127 -1.09 7.69 3.43
CA MET A 127 -0.40 8.73 2.66
C MET A 127 -0.03 9.95 3.52
N LEU A 128 -0.98 10.45 4.32
CA LEU A 128 -0.72 11.57 5.24
C LEU A 128 0.37 11.21 6.26
N SER A 129 0.34 9.98 6.75
CA SER A 129 1.31 9.50 7.74
C SER A 129 2.71 9.36 7.16
N PHE A 130 2.85 8.82 5.96
CA PHE A 130 4.13 8.76 5.27
C PHE A 130 4.69 10.15 4.96
N ARG A 131 3.84 11.07 4.50
CA ARG A 131 4.23 12.47 4.28
C ARG A 131 4.68 13.14 5.58
N TYR A 132 4.00 12.86 6.69
CA TYR A 132 4.38 13.36 8.01
C TYR A 132 5.74 12.79 8.45
N MET A 133 5.94 11.47 8.30
CA MET A 133 7.18 10.80 8.66
C MET A 133 8.36 11.34 7.86
N ALA A 134 8.22 11.49 6.55
CA ALA A 134 9.27 11.98 5.66
C ALA A 134 9.67 13.44 5.96
N SER A 135 8.72 14.28 6.38
CA SER A 135 8.96 15.70 6.64
C SER A 135 9.44 16.01 8.08
N HIS A 136 9.46 15.01 8.96
CA HIS A 136 9.86 15.18 10.36
C HIS A 136 10.94 14.18 10.73
N LYS A 137 12.02 14.64 11.35
CA LYS A 137 13.09 13.76 11.86
C LYS A 137 12.58 12.93 13.06
N LEU A 138 11.75 11.94 12.80
CA LEU A 138 11.25 11.04 13.84
C LEU A 138 12.30 9.95 14.14
N SER A 139 12.44 9.58 15.41
CA SER A 139 13.24 8.41 15.76
C SER A 139 12.60 7.14 15.18
N LYS A 140 13.39 6.10 14.87
CA LYS A 140 12.91 4.83 14.33
C LYS A 140 11.81 4.20 15.19
N VAL A 141 11.90 4.36 16.52
CA VAL A 141 10.87 3.88 17.47
C VAL A 141 9.55 4.62 17.25
N LYS A 142 9.56 5.95 17.08
CA LYS A 142 8.34 6.74 16.82
C LYS A 142 7.74 6.41 15.45
N GLN A 143 8.56 6.20 14.42
CA GLN A 143 8.10 5.75 13.11
C GLN A 143 7.44 4.39 13.21
N GLY A 144 8.07 3.42 13.89
CA GLY A 144 7.52 2.10 14.15
C GLY A 144 6.20 2.17 14.91
N ALA A 145 6.15 2.92 16.02
CA ALA A 145 4.95 3.08 16.83
C ALA A 145 3.76 3.68 16.02
N LEU A 146 4.04 4.65 15.14
CA LEU A 146 3.03 5.24 14.27
C LEU A 146 2.49 4.22 13.26
N LEU A 147 3.36 3.46 12.60
CA LEU A 147 2.95 2.44 11.63
C LEU A 147 2.20 1.28 12.30
N TYR A 148 2.65 0.82 13.47
CA TYR A 148 1.96 -0.18 14.27
C TYR A 148 0.58 0.32 14.72
N GLY A 149 0.48 1.56 15.21
CA GLY A 149 -0.79 2.16 15.60
C GLY A 149 -1.77 2.24 14.44
N LEU A 150 -1.31 2.68 13.26
CA LEU A 150 -2.12 2.68 12.04
C LEU A 150 -2.58 1.28 11.64
N GLY A 151 -1.69 0.28 11.74
CA GLY A 151 -2.04 -1.12 11.48
C GLY A 151 -3.15 -1.61 12.40
N ILE A 152 -3.03 -1.36 13.72
CA ILE A 152 -4.05 -1.73 14.70
C ILE A 152 -5.38 -1.03 14.41
N ILE A 153 -5.36 0.27 14.10
CA ILE A 153 -6.57 1.04 13.77
C ILE A 153 -7.22 0.48 12.50
N SER A 154 -6.43 0.16 11.48
CA SER A 154 -6.95 -0.44 10.24
C SER A 154 -7.59 -1.81 10.49
N ILE A 155 -6.94 -2.67 11.28
CA ILE A 155 -7.49 -3.98 11.67
C ILE A 155 -8.80 -3.79 12.44
N ALA A 156 -8.84 -2.90 13.42
CA ALA A 156 -10.05 -2.63 14.20
C ALA A 156 -11.19 -2.09 13.32
N LEU A 157 -10.87 -1.21 12.35
CA LEU A 157 -11.87 -0.68 11.41
C LEU A 157 -12.48 -1.80 10.57
N PHE A 158 -11.68 -2.67 9.95
CA PHE A 158 -12.19 -3.77 9.15
C PHE A 158 -12.91 -4.82 10.00
N ALA A 159 -12.38 -5.17 11.17
CA ALA A 159 -13.05 -6.08 12.10
C ALA A 159 -14.42 -5.54 12.55
N SER A 160 -14.54 -4.24 12.83
CA SER A 160 -15.82 -3.63 13.19
C SER A 160 -16.83 -3.68 12.04
N LEU A 161 -16.37 -3.49 10.78
CA LEU A 161 -17.23 -3.63 9.61
C LEU A 161 -17.73 -5.07 9.42
N ILE A 162 -16.86 -6.08 9.66
CA ILE A 162 -17.24 -7.49 9.61
C ILE A 162 -18.34 -7.76 10.65
N LEU A 163 -18.09 -7.42 11.92
CA LEU A 163 -19.06 -7.62 12.99
C LEU A 163 -20.36 -6.88 12.74
N PHE A 164 -20.28 -5.66 12.23
CA PHE A 164 -21.48 -4.87 11.90
C PHE A 164 -22.26 -5.50 10.76
N SER A 165 -21.58 -6.02 9.74
CA SER A 165 -22.23 -6.74 8.64
C SER A 165 -22.87 -8.05 9.10
N GLU A 166 -22.27 -8.78 10.03
CA GLU A 166 -22.86 -10.01 10.59
C GLU A 166 -24.12 -9.72 11.44
N ILE A 167 -24.15 -8.61 12.19
CA ILE A 167 -25.26 -8.30 13.09
C ILE A 167 -26.43 -7.62 12.34
N TYR A 168 -26.12 -6.70 11.42
CA TYR A 168 -27.12 -5.83 10.77
C TYR A 168 -27.21 -6.03 9.26
N GLY A 169 -26.33 -6.85 8.67
CA GLY A 169 -26.29 -7.08 7.24
C GLY A 169 -27.41 -8.02 6.81
N THR A 170 -28.17 -7.60 5.83
CA THR A 170 -29.05 -8.51 5.06
C THR A 170 -28.32 -8.87 3.77
N THR A 171 -28.43 -10.12 3.34
CA THR A 171 -27.88 -10.57 2.06
C THR A 171 -28.51 -9.75 0.94
N PHE A 172 -27.68 -9.02 0.21
CA PHE A 172 -28.09 -8.20 -0.94
C PHE A 172 -27.82 -8.90 -2.26
N ILE A 173 -26.72 -9.63 -2.34
CA ILE A 173 -26.33 -10.44 -3.50
C ILE A 173 -25.90 -11.80 -2.98
N GLU A 174 -26.47 -12.86 -3.57
CA GLU A 174 -26.08 -14.25 -3.35
C GLU A 174 -25.76 -14.89 -4.70
N PHE A 175 -24.65 -15.61 -4.75
CA PHE A 175 -24.23 -16.32 -5.95
C PHE A 175 -24.60 -17.79 -5.82
N GLU A 176 -25.29 -18.34 -6.80
CA GLU A 176 -25.49 -19.77 -6.95
C GLU A 176 -24.16 -20.49 -7.29
N ASN A 177 -24.15 -21.82 -7.21
CA ASN A 177 -22.93 -22.61 -7.41
C ASN A 177 -22.15 -22.27 -8.69
N THR A 178 -22.83 -22.04 -9.81
CA THR A 178 -22.20 -21.63 -11.07
C THR A 178 -21.59 -20.23 -10.97
N GLY A 179 -22.32 -19.30 -10.33
CA GLY A 179 -21.84 -17.94 -10.09
C GLY A 179 -20.61 -17.92 -9.19
N ASN A 180 -20.57 -18.74 -8.15
CA ASN A 180 -19.42 -18.90 -7.25
C ASN A 180 -18.17 -19.35 -8.02
N ILE A 181 -18.29 -20.36 -8.89
CA ILE A 181 -17.16 -20.86 -9.70
C ILE A 181 -16.64 -19.75 -10.62
N ILE A 182 -17.53 -19.06 -11.34
CA ILE A 182 -17.17 -17.96 -12.24
C ILE A 182 -16.47 -16.84 -11.46
N ALA A 183 -17.02 -16.44 -10.31
CA ALA A 183 -16.45 -15.38 -9.48
C ALA A 183 -15.02 -15.73 -8.98
N VAL A 184 -14.79 -16.97 -8.57
CA VAL A 184 -13.47 -17.44 -8.15
C VAL A 184 -12.48 -17.44 -9.33
N ILE A 185 -12.88 -17.92 -10.52
CA ILE A 185 -12.02 -17.90 -11.70
C ILE A 185 -11.65 -16.46 -12.07
N LEU A 186 -12.61 -15.53 -12.02
CA LEU A 186 -12.35 -14.12 -12.28
C LEU A 186 -11.41 -13.53 -11.24
N ALA A 187 -11.59 -13.82 -9.95
CA ALA A 187 -10.72 -13.35 -8.87
C ALA A 187 -9.27 -13.84 -9.03
N ILE A 188 -9.09 -15.12 -9.37
CA ILE A 188 -7.76 -15.69 -9.67
C ILE A 188 -7.14 -15.00 -10.90
N SER A 189 -7.92 -14.80 -11.96
CA SER A 189 -7.47 -14.11 -13.17
C SER A 189 -7.00 -12.69 -12.88
N ILE A 190 -7.69 -11.97 -11.99
CA ILE A 190 -7.31 -10.63 -11.55
C ILE A 190 -5.95 -10.67 -10.84
N PHE A 191 -5.69 -11.62 -9.93
CA PHE A 191 -4.38 -11.74 -9.28
C PHE A 191 -3.26 -12.02 -10.28
N ILE A 192 -3.50 -12.84 -11.28
CA ILE A 192 -2.54 -13.10 -12.37
C ILE A 192 -2.27 -11.81 -13.15
N LEU A 193 -3.31 -11.06 -13.53
CA LEU A 193 -3.17 -9.79 -14.25
C LEU A 193 -2.42 -8.75 -13.44
N ILE A 194 -2.72 -8.61 -12.12
CA ILE A 194 -2.00 -7.73 -11.22
C ILE A 194 -0.52 -8.14 -11.13
N SER A 195 -0.23 -9.42 -11.02
CA SER A 195 1.15 -9.95 -10.97
C SER A 195 1.93 -9.62 -12.24
N LEU A 196 1.33 -9.85 -13.41
CA LEU A 196 1.95 -9.52 -14.70
C LEU A 196 2.19 -8.02 -14.86
N TRP A 197 1.21 -7.21 -14.46
CA TRP A 197 1.32 -5.76 -14.57
C TRP A 197 2.37 -5.18 -13.60
N SER A 198 2.38 -5.65 -12.35
CA SER A 198 3.33 -5.19 -11.33
C SER A 198 4.73 -5.79 -11.48
N LYS A 199 4.89 -6.76 -12.39
CA LYS A 199 6.12 -7.57 -12.55
C LYS A 199 6.58 -8.19 -11.21
N SER A 200 5.63 -8.53 -10.33
CA SER A 200 5.88 -9.04 -8.99
C SER A 200 5.00 -10.26 -8.69
N TRP A 201 5.62 -11.35 -8.27
CA TRP A 201 4.93 -12.57 -7.87
C TRP A 201 4.23 -12.48 -6.51
N VAL A 202 4.45 -11.41 -5.76
CA VAL A 202 3.90 -11.19 -4.42
C VAL A 202 2.37 -11.27 -4.43
N SER A 203 1.72 -10.74 -5.47
CA SER A 203 0.25 -10.77 -5.63
C SER A 203 -0.33 -12.18 -5.77
N ILE A 204 0.49 -13.18 -6.13
CA ILE A 204 0.09 -14.59 -6.22
C ILE A 204 0.51 -15.34 -4.97
N ILE A 205 1.73 -15.11 -4.49
CA ILE A 205 2.31 -15.85 -3.36
C ILE A 205 1.52 -15.60 -2.08
N ILE A 206 1.17 -14.33 -1.79
CA ILE A 206 0.44 -13.98 -0.56
C ILE A 206 -0.92 -14.67 -0.47
N PRO A 207 -1.82 -14.60 -1.47
CA PRO A 207 -3.08 -15.34 -1.45
C PRO A 207 -2.90 -16.85 -1.28
N ILE A 208 -1.93 -17.45 -1.98
CA ILE A 208 -1.65 -18.88 -1.84
C ILE A 208 -1.26 -19.22 -0.39
N LEU A 209 -0.33 -18.47 0.21
CA LEU A 209 0.10 -18.71 1.59
C LEU A 209 -1.03 -18.55 2.59
N LEU A 210 -1.95 -17.64 2.36
CA LEU A 210 -3.08 -17.38 3.26
C LEU A 210 -4.20 -18.41 3.11
N PHE A 211 -4.52 -18.83 1.88
CA PHE A 211 -5.63 -19.75 1.64
C PHE A 211 -5.23 -21.24 1.68
N ALA A 212 -3.97 -21.59 1.36
CA ALA A 212 -3.54 -22.98 1.33
C ALA A 212 -3.78 -23.73 2.65
N PRO A 213 -3.46 -23.17 3.84
CA PRO A 213 -3.73 -23.85 5.11
C PRO A 213 -5.22 -24.09 5.33
N GLU A 214 -6.08 -23.13 4.99
CA GLU A 214 -7.52 -23.21 5.17
C GLU A 214 -8.14 -24.29 4.28
N VAL A 215 -7.74 -24.32 3.02
CA VAL A 215 -8.18 -25.35 2.06
C VAL A 215 -7.73 -26.75 2.49
N LEU A 216 -6.48 -26.89 2.92
CA LEU A 216 -5.93 -28.16 3.41
C LEU A 216 -6.66 -28.66 4.67
N LEU A 217 -6.96 -27.78 5.62
CA LEU A 217 -7.69 -28.13 6.84
C LEU A 217 -9.12 -28.58 6.54
N LYS A 218 -9.78 -28.01 5.55
CA LYS A 218 -11.14 -28.42 5.13
C LYS A 218 -11.17 -29.75 4.40
N GLN A 219 -10.07 -30.13 3.74
CA GLN A 219 -9.95 -31.41 3.03
C GLN A 219 -9.52 -32.56 3.94
N THR A 220 -8.89 -32.29 5.09
CA THR A 220 -8.54 -33.31 6.07
C THR A 220 -9.70 -33.48 7.05
N PRO A 221 -10.50 -34.57 6.96
CA PRO A 221 -11.49 -34.86 8.01
C PRO A 221 -10.68 -35.15 9.30
N LEU A 222 -10.83 -34.25 10.29
CA LEU A 222 -10.32 -34.54 11.63
C LEU A 222 -10.87 -35.91 12.06
N PRO A 223 -10.02 -36.86 12.49
CA PRO A 223 -10.51 -38.10 13.05
C PRO A 223 -11.42 -37.72 14.21
N ARG A 224 -12.73 -38.01 14.08
CA ARG A 224 -13.68 -37.90 15.20
C ARG A 224 -13.12 -38.81 16.31
N GLY A 225 -12.52 -38.17 17.30
CA GLY A 225 -11.98 -38.87 18.46
C GLY A 225 -13.07 -39.71 19.10
N CYS A 226 -12.71 -40.95 19.38
CA CYS A 226 -13.41 -41.87 20.24
C CYS A 226 -13.57 -41.31 21.65
#